data_d1c2307ce85a86b59363b2945ed6f474
#
_entry.id   d1c2307ce85a86b59363b2945ed6f474
#
_cell.length_a   1.000
_cell.length_b   1.000
_cell.length_c   1.000
_cell.angle_alpha   90.00
_cell.angle_beta   90.00
_cell.angle_gamma   90.00
#
_symmetry.space_group_name_H-M   'P 1'
#
loop_
_entity.id
_entity.type
_entity.pdbx_description
1 polymer ?
#
loop_
_entity_poly.entity_id
_entity_poly.type
_entity_poly.pdbx_seq_one_letter_code
_entity_poly.pdbx_strand_id
1 'polypeptide(L)'
;MSVVINEKRRSLLQAASSVGLLMGSGLASEAIAATTKQDPWKQAQAIIDRFAKPIHFRKEDFLVTSYGAKTCDVKPVEAWVSFVERKTLQTPVADATDCYPAIAAAIAACHAAGGGRVVIPAGNWYVAGPIVLLSNVNVHLNAGAHVYFSNNPADYAKYGKYDCGKNGKLSMTRWEGNDCLNFSSMVYAYGQRNIALTGDDWTAILDGQAGVNFADSPYCWWSWKGREKPSSVGDIAPGSGDWIKHQKGETEVSLNPLNPVSLAEVAPHLSEEKRLFIQGEGDKWRRDSNYLRALAEAGIAADKRVFGLGHFLRPHMVQFINCSNVLFQGYQVTNTPFWQHNPVGCRNVHVKNIYANSVGPNSDGFDPESCNYVLIEDSTFDTGDDCIAVDAGKGPDVQYGPSQNIVVQNCKMHSGHGAMTFGSIMSAGIQNVFAQNLVFENSHWKTDPLNIAIRFKCNMSRGGFLKNLHIRNISIPNGIRTTPAFYATLPGSVIPTKSVATSAGAVITIDCGYDPLSDNVRTRPPVVSDIHISNVNVGNVDTGAGQFSSYQAIVVLGPVPSDYNGPASPAPKIVPVKNVTISDCDLGNPVNKENPMYLFNVKDLVLKNVRVGGTVYNKTLSV
;
A
#
# COMPACT_ATOMS: atom_id res chain seq x y z
N MET A 1 41.11 -4.53 33.74
CA MET A 1 41.66 -4.78 32.39
C MET A 1 41.05 -3.72 31.48
N SER A 2 41.84 -2.72 31.17
CA SER A 2 41.47 -1.54 30.35
C SER A 2 41.58 -1.89 28.86
N VAL A 3 40.52 -1.67 28.13
CA VAL A 3 40.51 -1.84 26.67
C VAL A 3 40.92 -0.53 26.04
N VAL A 4 42.03 -0.57 25.32
CA VAL A 4 42.59 0.54 24.53
C VAL A 4 41.69 0.79 23.32
N ILE A 5 41.09 1.97 23.21
CA ILE A 5 40.32 2.43 22.04
C ILE A 5 41.30 3.03 21.03
N ASN A 6 41.29 2.47 19.84
CA ASN A 6 42.18 2.74 18.73
C ASN A 6 41.90 4.13 18.10
N GLU A 7 42.89 5.05 18.18
CA GLU A 7 42.84 6.45 17.74
C GLU A 7 42.82 6.68 16.21
N LYS A 8 42.76 5.64 15.40
CA LYS A 8 42.78 5.75 13.92
C LYS A 8 41.44 6.09 13.25
N ARG A 9 40.36 6.31 14.01
CA ARG A 9 39.05 6.73 13.46
C ARG A 9 38.71 8.23 13.62
N ARG A 10 39.59 9.02 14.23
CA ARG A 10 39.37 10.48 14.41
C ARG A 10 40.00 11.37 13.35
N SER A 11 40.86 10.88 12.47
CA SER A 11 41.57 11.67 11.46
C SER A 11 40.90 11.76 10.09
N LEU A 12 39.70 11.22 9.88
CA LEU A 12 38.97 11.26 8.61
C LEU A 12 37.76 12.21 8.63
N LEU A 13 37.50 12.93 9.71
CA LEU A 13 36.39 13.90 9.85
C LEU A 13 36.84 15.36 10.01
N GLN A 14 38.12 15.68 9.85
CA GLN A 14 38.67 17.04 9.97
C GLN A 14 39.31 17.63 8.69
N ALA A 15 39.10 17.01 7.52
CA ALA A 15 39.65 17.45 6.25
C ALA A 15 38.63 18.09 5.28
N ALA A 16 37.53 18.65 5.78
CA ALA A 16 36.51 19.29 4.93
C ALA A 16 36.08 20.69 5.43
N SER A 17 37.00 21.47 5.97
CA SER A 17 36.72 22.88 6.27
C SER A 17 37.98 23.72 6.27
N SER A 18 38.47 24.05 5.07
CA SER A 18 39.27 25.25 4.81
C SER A 18 39.69 25.33 3.33
N VAL A 19 38.88 25.98 2.48
CA VAL A 19 39.39 26.71 1.32
C VAL A 19 38.68 28.06 1.32
N GLY A 20 39.50 29.05 1.61
CA GLY A 20 39.10 30.43 1.81
C GLY A 20 38.80 31.19 0.52
N LEU A 21 38.15 32.32 0.72
CA LEU A 21 37.93 33.40 -0.23
C LEU A 21 39.23 33.83 -0.93
N LEU A 22 39.13 33.95 -2.25
CA LEU A 22 39.92 34.90 -3.03
C LEU A 22 38.98 35.57 -4.05
N MET A 23 38.73 36.86 -3.81
CA MET A 23 38.09 37.76 -4.78
C MET A 23 39.07 38.04 -5.93
N GLY A 24 38.60 37.78 -7.15
CA GLY A 24 39.28 38.21 -8.37
C GLY A 24 38.23 38.55 -9.42
N SER A 25 38.06 39.85 -9.69
CA SER A 25 37.20 40.38 -10.73
C SER A 25 37.72 39.98 -12.12
N GLY A 26 36.91 39.31 -12.89
CA GLY A 26 37.15 38.99 -14.28
C GLY A 26 35.86 38.55 -14.96
N LEU A 27 35.40 39.33 -15.92
CA LEU A 27 34.31 39.02 -16.83
C LEU A 27 34.52 37.63 -17.45
N ALA A 28 33.81 36.65 -16.96
CA ALA A 28 33.64 35.36 -17.61
C ALA A 28 32.21 35.27 -18.09
N SER A 29 32.06 35.25 -19.40
CA SER A 29 30.84 34.93 -20.13
C SER A 29 30.15 33.72 -19.52
N GLU A 30 28.88 33.86 -19.17
CA GLU A 30 27.98 32.78 -18.85
C GLU A 30 27.85 31.84 -20.07
N ALA A 31 28.72 30.86 -20.15
CA ALA A 31 28.41 29.65 -20.87
C ALA A 31 27.39 28.88 -20.00
N ILE A 32 26.12 29.13 -20.21
CA ILE A 32 25.05 28.26 -19.73
C ILE A 32 25.31 26.90 -20.39
N ALA A 33 25.98 26.01 -19.66
CA ALA A 33 26.02 24.61 -19.99
C ALA A 33 24.57 24.15 -19.90
N ALA A 34 23.90 24.06 -21.04
CA ALA A 34 22.68 23.30 -21.18
C ALA A 34 23.02 21.85 -20.79
N THR A 35 22.88 21.52 -19.53
CA THR A 35 22.81 20.11 -19.10
C THR A 35 21.68 19.52 -19.90
N THR A 36 22.00 18.77 -20.94
CA THR A 36 21.04 17.92 -21.66
C THR A 36 20.33 17.11 -20.59
N LYS A 37 19.06 17.42 -20.30
CA LYS A 37 18.23 16.65 -19.38
C LYS A 37 18.30 15.21 -19.88
N GLN A 38 18.96 14.35 -19.12
CA GLN A 38 19.07 12.94 -19.45
C GLN A 38 17.65 12.38 -19.55
N ASP A 39 17.36 11.65 -20.63
CA ASP A 39 16.07 10.99 -20.80
C ASP A 39 15.75 10.15 -19.55
N PRO A 40 14.66 10.44 -18.82
CA PRO A 40 14.32 9.73 -17.57
C PRO A 40 14.09 8.24 -17.81
N TRP A 41 13.70 7.85 -19.02
CA TRP A 41 13.49 6.45 -19.37
C TRP A 41 14.78 5.63 -19.50
N LYS A 42 15.94 6.29 -19.64
CA LYS A 42 17.24 5.61 -19.48
C LYS A 42 17.46 5.17 -18.03
N GLN A 43 16.99 5.95 -17.05
CA GLN A 43 17.02 5.55 -15.64
C GLN A 43 16.08 4.36 -15.40
N ALA A 44 14.88 4.37 -15.96
CA ALA A 44 13.97 3.23 -15.90
C ALA A 44 14.60 1.97 -16.49
N GLN A 45 15.23 2.07 -17.66
CA GLN A 45 15.92 0.94 -18.29
C GLN A 45 17.05 0.40 -17.42
N ALA A 46 17.85 1.27 -16.80
CA ALA A 46 18.91 0.84 -15.90
C ALA A 46 18.37 0.11 -14.64
N ILE A 47 17.15 0.45 -14.19
CA ILE A 47 16.47 -0.29 -13.11
C ILE A 47 16.04 -1.67 -13.62
N ILE A 48 15.44 -1.77 -14.81
CA ILE A 48 15.01 -3.03 -15.43
C ILE A 48 16.22 -3.96 -15.61
N ASP A 49 17.31 -3.45 -16.13
CA ASP A 49 18.54 -4.21 -16.42
C ASP A 49 19.15 -4.88 -15.17
N ARG A 50 18.89 -4.34 -13.97
CA ARG A 50 19.30 -5.00 -12.71
C ARG A 50 18.64 -6.35 -12.51
N PHE A 51 17.45 -6.55 -13.06
CA PHE A 51 16.66 -7.78 -12.92
C PHE A 51 16.86 -8.76 -14.09
N ALA A 52 17.71 -8.41 -15.06
CA ALA A 52 18.04 -9.30 -16.18
C ALA A 52 18.70 -10.62 -15.72
N LYS A 53 19.35 -10.60 -14.56
CA LYS A 53 19.88 -11.83 -13.94
C LYS A 53 18.93 -12.27 -12.84
N PRO A 54 18.28 -13.45 -12.98
CA PRO A 54 17.36 -13.96 -11.95
C PRO A 54 18.12 -14.28 -10.65
N ILE A 55 17.39 -14.25 -9.55
CA ILE A 55 17.90 -14.75 -8.26
C ILE A 55 18.18 -16.24 -8.42
N HIS A 56 19.36 -16.67 -7.99
CA HIS A 56 19.78 -18.04 -8.13
C HIS A 56 19.53 -18.83 -6.85
N PHE A 57 18.79 -19.94 -6.96
CA PHE A 57 18.57 -20.92 -5.91
C PHE A 57 19.30 -22.21 -6.26
N ARG A 58 19.73 -22.97 -5.25
CA ARG A 58 20.25 -24.32 -5.48
C ARG A 58 19.18 -25.18 -6.16
N LYS A 59 19.62 -26.09 -7.04
CA LYS A 59 18.73 -27.05 -7.72
C LYS A 59 18.48 -28.26 -6.80
N GLU A 60 17.79 -28.02 -5.69
CA GLU A 60 17.41 -29.03 -4.71
C GLU A 60 15.99 -28.74 -4.24
N ASP A 61 15.13 -29.75 -4.31
CA ASP A 61 13.73 -29.67 -3.94
C ASP A 61 13.47 -30.38 -2.61
N PHE A 62 12.76 -29.67 -1.75
CA PHE A 62 12.27 -30.13 -0.45
C PHE A 62 10.76 -30.24 -0.52
N LEU A 63 10.25 -31.44 -0.86
CA LEU A 63 8.82 -31.67 -0.98
C LEU A 63 8.17 -31.63 0.41
N VAL A 64 7.13 -30.83 0.60
CA VAL A 64 6.43 -30.74 1.89
C VAL A 64 5.82 -32.08 2.34
N THR A 65 5.46 -32.94 1.38
CA THR A 65 4.97 -34.31 1.65
C THR A 65 6.01 -35.22 2.32
N SER A 66 7.30 -35.01 2.04
CA SER A 66 8.40 -35.71 2.70
C SER A 66 8.57 -35.32 4.18
N TYR A 67 7.94 -34.22 4.58
CA TYR A 67 7.92 -33.72 5.96
C TYR A 67 6.58 -33.95 6.66
N GLY A 68 5.66 -34.68 6.04
CA GLY A 68 4.39 -35.07 6.62
C GLY A 68 3.18 -34.24 6.22
N ALA A 69 3.31 -33.29 5.29
CA ALA A 69 2.16 -32.58 4.74
C ALA A 69 1.25 -33.56 3.97
N LYS A 70 -0.06 -33.38 4.11
CA LYS A 70 -1.08 -34.18 3.43
C LYS A 70 -2.12 -33.28 2.80
N THR A 71 -2.56 -33.63 1.62
CA THR A 71 -3.72 -32.98 0.99
C THR A 71 -4.98 -33.18 1.83
N CYS A 72 -5.92 -32.27 1.73
CA CYS A 72 -7.21 -32.35 2.40
C CYS A 72 -8.36 -32.32 1.41
N ASP A 73 -9.50 -32.83 1.85
CA ASP A 73 -10.77 -32.62 1.19
C ASP A 73 -11.29 -31.21 1.48
N VAL A 74 -12.14 -30.72 0.59
CA VAL A 74 -12.80 -29.42 0.71
C VAL A 74 -14.31 -29.59 0.68
N LYS A 75 -15.02 -28.64 1.27
CA LYS A 75 -16.49 -28.60 1.29
C LYS A 75 -16.98 -27.20 0.87
N PRO A 76 -18.19 -27.09 0.32
CA PRO A 76 -18.80 -25.82 0.02
C PRO A 76 -19.10 -25.02 1.30
N VAL A 77 -18.94 -23.70 1.22
CA VAL A 77 -19.28 -22.76 2.28
C VAL A 77 -19.80 -21.45 1.66
N GLU A 78 -20.83 -20.87 2.27
CA GLU A 78 -21.29 -19.53 1.91
C GLU A 78 -20.36 -18.48 2.52
N ALA A 79 -19.69 -17.72 1.67
CA ALA A 79 -18.70 -16.74 2.08
C ALA A 79 -18.89 -15.40 1.36
N TRP A 80 -18.38 -14.35 1.94
CA TRP A 80 -18.27 -13.05 1.28
C TRP A 80 -17.15 -13.09 0.24
N VAL A 81 -17.45 -12.63 -0.98
CA VAL A 81 -16.47 -12.50 -2.07
C VAL A 81 -16.18 -11.05 -2.41
N SER A 82 -16.99 -10.14 -1.88
CA SER A 82 -16.81 -8.69 -1.97
C SER A 82 -17.53 -7.99 -0.80
N PHE A 83 -17.60 -6.66 -0.81
CA PHE A 83 -18.34 -5.88 0.18
C PHE A 83 -19.84 -6.17 0.24
N VAL A 84 -20.43 -6.64 -0.85
CA VAL A 84 -21.89 -6.74 -1.02
C VAL A 84 -22.35 -8.10 -1.55
N GLU A 85 -21.43 -8.98 -1.94
CA GLU A 85 -21.76 -10.23 -2.60
C GLU A 85 -21.30 -11.43 -1.77
N ARG A 86 -22.15 -12.43 -1.67
CA ARG A 86 -21.83 -13.77 -1.15
C ARG A 86 -21.89 -14.79 -2.27
N LYS A 87 -20.98 -15.75 -2.21
CA LYS A 87 -20.96 -16.91 -3.11
C LYS A 87 -20.59 -18.16 -2.34
N THR A 88 -20.94 -19.31 -2.91
CA THR A 88 -20.43 -20.59 -2.46
C THR A 88 -18.96 -20.71 -2.86
N LEU A 89 -18.07 -20.75 -1.87
CA LEU A 89 -16.64 -21.04 -2.03
C LEU A 89 -16.34 -22.45 -1.53
N GLN A 90 -15.09 -22.88 -1.69
CA GLN A 90 -14.57 -24.10 -1.08
C GLN A 90 -13.74 -23.75 0.17
N THR A 91 -13.84 -24.56 1.20
CA THR A 91 -13.02 -24.48 2.41
C THR A 91 -12.60 -25.88 2.85
N PRO A 92 -11.44 -26.08 3.50
CA PRO A 92 -11.05 -27.36 4.03
C PRO A 92 -12.11 -27.96 4.97
N VAL A 93 -12.24 -29.28 4.99
CA VAL A 93 -13.06 -30.00 5.97
C VAL A 93 -12.50 -29.80 7.38
N ALA A 94 -13.33 -30.00 8.40
CA ALA A 94 -12.97 -29.71 9.79
C ALA A 94 -11.83 -30.58 10.34
N ASP A 95 -11.64 -31.78 9.80
CA ASP A 95 -10.59 -32.73 10.15
C ASP A 95 -9.37 -32.69 9.21
N ALA A 96 -9.26 -31.64 8.38
CA ALA A 96 -8.12 -31.41 7.50
C ALA A 96 -6.81 -31.38 8.30
N THR A 97 -5.81 -32.11 7.82
CA THR A 97 -4.49 -32.12 8.45
C THR A 97 -3.84 -30.73 8.31
N ASP A 98 -3.42 -30.16 9.44
CA ASP A 98 -2.62 -28.92 9.42
C ASP A 98 -1.22 -29.18 8.86
N CYS A 99 -0.93 -28.56 7.73
CA CYS A 99 0.35 -28.66 7.03
C CYS A 99 1.40 -27.66 7.51
N TYR A 100 1.06 -26.73 8.43
CA TYR A 100 2.01 -25.75 8.95
C TYR A 100 3.31 -26.38 9.47
N PRO A 101 3.28 -27.42 10.35
CA PRO A 101 4.50 -28.02 10.88
C PRO A 101 5.40 -28.62 9.79
N ALA A 102 4.80 -29.28 8.81
CA ALA A 102 5.52 -29.90 7.70
C ALA A 102 6.18 -28.86 6.78
N ILE A 103 5.46 -27.78 6.45
CA ILE A 103 5.99 -26.69 5.63
C ILE A 103 7.13 -25.98 6.38
N ALA A 104 6.95 -25.69 7.67
CA ALA A 104 7.98 -25.07 8.50
C ALA A 104 9.24 -25.94 8.58
N ALA A 105 9.09 -27.27 8.74
CA ALA A 105 10.22 -28.21 8.76
C ALA A 105 10.94 -28.27 7.41
N ALA A 106 10.20 -28.27 6.28
CA ALA A 106 10.76 -28.26 4.94
C ALA A 106 11.58 -26.97 4.69
N ILE A 107 11.04 -25.80 5.10
CA ILE A 107 11.74 -24.51 4.99
C ILE A 107 13.01 -24.50 5.83
N ALA A 108 12.95 -25.00 7.08
CA ALA A 108 14.12 -25.08 7.95
C ALA A 108 15.21 -26.01 7.39
N ALA A 109 14.83 -27.18 6.87
CA ALA A 109 15.73 -28.13 6.24
C ALA A 109 16.38 -27.55 4.98
N CYS A 110 15.59 -26.91 4.11
CA CYS A 110 16.07 -26.23 2.91
C CYS A 110 17.09 -25.14 3.24
N HIS A 111 16.77 -24.29 4.23
CA HIS A 111 17.67 -23.25 4.70
C HIS A 111 18.98 -23.82 5.28
N ALA A 112 18.88 -24.86 6.13
CA ALA A 112 20.04 -25.52 6.73
C ALA A 112 20.96 -26.19 5.69
N ALA A 113 20.39 -26.69 4.59
CA ALA A 113 21.14 -27.23 3.45
C ALA A 113 21.82 -26.14 2.59
N GLY A 114 21.66 -24.85 2.93
CA GLY A 114 22.21 -23.71 2.18
C GLY A 114 21.27 -23.14 1.13
N GLY A 115 20.01 -23.56 1.12
CA GLY A 115 18.96 -23.07 0.24
C GLY A 115 18.48 -24.09 -0.79
N GLY A 116 17.48 -23.69 -1.54
CA GLY A 116 16.82 -24.53 -2.54
C GLY A 116 15.36 -24.13 -2.73
N ARG A 117 14.55 -25.10 -3.14
CA ARG A 117 13.13 -24.89 -3.40
C ARG A 117 12.28 -25.80 -2.49
N VAL A 118 11.42 -25.20 -1.67
CA VAL A 118 10.39 -25.92 -0.92
C VAL A 118 9.17 -26.05 -1.79
N VAL A 119 8.81 -27.26 -2.16
CA VAL A 119 7.76 -27.51 -3.16
C VAL A 119 6.48 -27.97 -2.50
N ILE A 120 5.38 -27.26 -2.82
CA ILE A 120 4.00 -27.61 -2.50
C ILE A 120 3.38 -28.19 -3.78
N PRO A 121 3.15 -29.52 -3.85
CA PRO A 121 2.59 -30.16 -5.06
C PRO A 121 1.14 -29.76 -5.34
N ALA A 122 0.61 -30.14 -6.51
CA ALA A 122 -0.81 -30.02 -6.83
C ALA A 122 -1.70 -30.68 -5.76
N GLY A 123 -2.85 -30.07 -5.48
CA GLY A 123 -3.83 -30.52 -4.47
C GLY A 123 -4.23 -29.43 -3.49
N ASN A 124 -5.13 -29.75 -2.58
CA ASN A 124 -5.61 -28.83 -1.56
C ASN A 124 -4.81 -29.01 -0.26
N TRP A 125 -4.32 -27.91 0.32
CA TRP A 125 -3.45 -27.90 1.48
C TRP A 125 -4.01 -26.96 2.54
N TYR A 126 -4.27 -27.45 3.75
CA TYR A 126 -4.69 -26.61 4.87
C TYR A 126 -3.49 -26.19 5.72
N VAL A 127 -3.38 -24.90 6.05
CA VAL A 127 -2.26 -24.33 6.81
C VAL A 127 -2.78 -23.48 7.97
N ALA A 128 -2.60 -23.96 9.20
CA ALA A 128 -3.03 -23.28 10.42
C ALA A 128 -1.90 -22.45 11.05
N GLY A 129 -1.33 -21.54 10.29
CA GLY A 129 -0.26 -20.64 10.73
C GLY A 129 0.44 -19.96 9.55
N PRO A 130 1.45 -19.13 9.81
CA PRO A 130 2.16 -18.42 8.77
C PRO A 130 3.19 -19.29 8.06
N ILE A 131 3.32 -19.16 6.74
CA ILE A 131 4.48 -19.66 6.01
C ILE A 131 5.61 -18.64 6.17
N VAL A 132 6.64 -18.99 6.95
CA VAL A 132 7.77 -18.08 7.27
C VAL A 132 8.99 -18.44 6.44
N LEU A 133 9.36 -17.56 5.49
CA LEU A 133 10.51 -17.78 4.63
C LEU A 133 11.82 -17.47 5.36
N LEU A 134 12.83 -18.30 5.08
CA LEU A 134 14.21 -18.12 5.53
C LEU A 134 15.13 -17.84 4.34
N SER A 135 16.30 -17.28 4.60
CA SER A 135 17.25 -16.90 3.55
C SER A 135 17.64 -18.07 2.65
N ASN A 136 17.77 -17.79 1.36
CA ASN A 136 18.08 -18.71 0.28
C ASN A 136 16.97 -19.76 -0.02
N VAL A 137 15.75 -19.54 0.43
CA VAL A 137 14.61 -20.44 0.20
C VAL A 137 13.65 -19.83 -0.82
N ASN A 138 13.27 -20.65 -1.80
CA ASN A 138 12.15 -20.41 -2.67
C ASN A 138 10.98 -21.32 -2.26
N VAL A 139 9.88 -20.77 -1.76
CA VAL A 139 8.62 -21.51 -1.60
C VAL A 139 7.91 -21.54 -2.94
N HIS A 140 7.71 -22.73 -3.48
CA HIS A 140 7.20 -22.94 -4.83
C HIS A 140 5.94 -23.80 -4.82
N LEU A 141 4.91 -23.31 -5.48
CA LEU A 141 3.64 -24.00 -5.66
C LEU A 141 3.57 -24.59 -7.07
N ASN A 142 3.35 -25.88 -7.21
CA ASN A 142 3.11 -26.46 -8.52
C ASN A 142 1.73 -26.04 -9.06
N ALA A 143 1.55 -26.10 -10.36
CA ALA A 143 0.25 -25.91 -11.00
C ALA A 143 -0.82 -26.77 -10.33
N GLY A 144 -1.97 -26.19 -10.00
CA GLY A 144 -3.05 -26.85 -9.28
C GLY A 144 -2.83 -27.01 -7.77
N ALA A 145 -1.79 -26.44 -7.18
CA ALA A 145 -1.67 -26.34 -5.72
C ALA A 145 -2.60 -25.24 -5.19
N HIS A 146 -3.45 -25.57 -4.24
CA HIS A 146 -4.34 -24.61 -3.58
C HIS A 146 -4.10 -24.66 -2.08
N VAL A 147 -3.48 -23.61 -1.55
CA VAL A 147 -3.14 -23.46 -0.13
C VAL A 147 -4.22 -22.62 0.55
N TYR A 148 -5.00 -23.25 1.41
CA TYR A 148 -6.01 -22.62 2.24
C TYR A 148 -5.42 -22.24 3.59
N PHE A 149 -5.29 -20.97 3.86
CA PHE A 149 -4.86 -20.49 5.17
C PHE A 149 -6.00 -20.55 6.18
N SER A 150 -5.69 -20.83 7.43
CA SER A 150 -6.67 -20.79 8.52
C SER A 150 -7.32 -19.41 8.61
N ASN A 151 -8.64 -19.40 8.73
CA ASN A 151 -9.42 -18.21 9.09
C ASN A 151 -9.56 -18.01 10.61
N ASN A 152 -8.86 -18.79 11.44
CA ASN A 152 -8.87 -18.63 12.89
C ASN A 152 -7.73 -17.69 13.34
N PRO A 153 -8.00 -16.49 13.89
CA PRO A 153 -6.96 -15.56 14.35
C PRO A 153 -6.00 -16.17 15.38
N ALA A 154 -6.47 -17.11 16.20
CA ALA A 154 -5.64 -17.75 17.22
C ALA A 154 -4.48 -18.54 16.63
N ASP A 155 -4.58 -19.01 15.37
CA ASP A 155 -3.50 -19.75 14.71
C ASP A 155 -2.30 -18.85 14.37
N TYR A 156 -2.53 -17.57 14.17
CA TYR A 156 -1.46 -16.58 13.94
C TYR A 156 -0.89 -15.97 15.22
N ALA A 157 -1.47 -16.30 16.37
CA ALA A 157 -1.00 -15.90 17.70
C ALA A 157 -0.16 -16.98 18.40
N LYS A 158 0.21 -18.07 17.70
CA LYS A 158 0.96 -19.22 18.27
C LYS A 158 2.46 -19.18 17.96
N TYR A 159 2.84 -18.62 16.83
CA TYR A 159 4.15 -18.84 16.21
C TYR A 159 5.04 -17.61 16.14
N GLY A 160 4.56 -16.46 16.62
CA GLY A 160 5.35 -15.23 16.65
C GLY A 160 6.55 -15.33 17.63
N LYS A 161 7.55 -14.48 17.39
CA LYS A 161 8.79 -14.45 18.17
C LYS A 161 8.61 -13.78 19.54
N TYR A 162 7.62 -12.89 19.67
CA TYR A 162 7.41 -12.06 20.87
C TYR A 162 6.26 -12.62 21.68
N ASP A 163 6.54 -13.06 22.91
CA ASP A 163 5.49 -13.48 23.83
C ASP A 163 4.83 -12.22 24.45
N CYS A 164 3.58 -11.99 24.06
CA CYS A 164 2.77 -10.83 24.46
C CYS A 164 1.64 -11.24 25.43
N GLY A 165 1.77 -12.34 26.15
CA GLY A 165 0.81 -12.81 27.14
C GLY A 165 -0.55 -13.10 26.53
N LYS A 166 -1.60 -12.45 27.03
CA LYS A 166 -2.99 -12.66 26.54
C LYS A 166 -3.19 -12.30 25.05
N ASN A 167 -2.34 -11.48 24.48
CA ASN A 167 -2.41 -11.11 23.07
C ASN A 167 -1.78 -12.16 22.14
N GLY A 168 -1.09 -13.17 22.71
CA GLY A 168 -0.47 -14.28 21.99
C GLY A 168 1.02 -14.08 21.71
N LYS A 169 1.60 -15.04 20.98
CA LYS A 169 2.97 -14.93 20.45
C LYS A 169 2.92 -14.20 19.10
N LEU A 170 3.40 -12.97 19.07
CA LEU A 170 3.25 -12.05 17.96
C LEU A 170 4.55 -11.87 17.18
N SER A 171 4.43 -11.31 15.99
CA SER A 171 5.55 -10.97 15.11
C SER A 171 5.68 -9.44 15.00
N MET A 172 6.90 -8.97 14.72
CA MET A 172 7.07 -7.60 14.29
C MET A 172 6.45 -7.46 12.89
N THR A 173 5.44 -6.63 12.78
CA THR A 173 4.72 -6.35 11.53
C THR A 173 4.67 -4.87 11.26
N ARG A 174 4.22 -4.51 10.07
CA ARG A 174 3.93 -3.13 9.74
C ARG A 174 2.49 -3.02 9.27
N TRP A 175 1.72 -2.17 9.89
CA TRP A 175 0.31 -1.99 9.59
C TRP A 175 0.04 -0.54 9.19
N GLU A 176 -0.42 -0.33 7.96
CA GLU A 176 -0.61 1.00 7.36
C GLU A 176 0.53 1.98 7.68
N GLY A 177 1.77 1.59 7.45
CA GLY A 177 2.93 2.46 7.60
C GLY A 177 3.47 2.63 9.02
N ASN A 178 2.95 1.90 10.01
CA ASN A 178 3.44 1.91 11.39
C ASN A 178 3.85 0.52 11.86
N ASP A 179 5.04 0.39 12.44
CA ASP A 179 5.52 -0.86 13.00
C ASP A 179 4.82 -1.19 14.32
N CYS A 180 4.46 -2.46 14.52
CA CYS A 180 3.85 -2.96 15.74
C CYS A 180 4.05 -4.47 15.91
N LEU A 181 3.78 -4.98 17.11
CA LEU A 181 3.62 -6.41 17.36
C LEU A 181 2.16 -6.80 17.10
N ASN A 182 1.95 -7.67 16.12
CA ASN A 182 0.63 -8.13 15.71
C ASN A 182 0.72 -9.57 15.19
N PHE A 183 -0.40 -10.15 14.74
CA PHE A 183 -0.40 -11.37 13.93
C PHE A 183 0.60 -11.22 12.78
N SER A 184 1.41 -12.24 12.52
CA SER A 184 2.21 -12.23 11.29
C SER A 184 1.29 -12.26 10.07
N SER A 185 1.79 -11.80 8.92
CA SER A 185 1.14 -12.08 7.65
C SER A 185 1.06 -13.59 7.39
N MET A 186 0.16 -14.00 6.48
CA MET A 186 -0.01 -15.42 6.14
C MET A 186 1.24 -15.99 5.48
N VAL A 187 1.93 -15.20 4.65
CA VAL A 187 3.29 -15.51 4.18
C VAL A 187 4.21 -14.38 4.65
N TYR A 188 5.24 -14.72 5.41
CA TYR A 188 6.04 -13.76 6.17
C TYR A 188 7.54 -13.96 6.00
N ALA A 189 8.28 -12.85 6.00
CA ALA A 189 9.74 -12.86 6.15
C ALA A 189 10.21 -11.56 6.83
N TYR A 190 11.24 -11.66 7.66
CA TYR A 190 11.87 -10.51 8.31
C TYR A 190 13.40 -10.62 8.26
N GLY A 191 14.05 -9.62 7.66
CA GLY A 191 15.52 -9.55 7.59
C GLY A 191 16.17 -10.65 6.75
N GLN A 192 15.45 -11.24 5.79
CA GLN A 192 15.92 -12.34 4.96
C GLN A 192 16.53 -11.87 3.64
N ARG A 193 17.31 -12.74 3.00
CA ARG A 193 17.94 -12.47 1.71
C ARG A 193 17.78 -13.65 0.75
N ASN A 194 17.72 -13.36 -0.54
CA ASN A 194 17.54 -14.37 -1.58
C ASN A 194 16.34 -15.26 -1.27
N ILE A 195 15.15 -14.67 -1.24
CA ILE A 195 13.91 -15.37 -0.96
C ILE A 195 12.97 -15.26 -2.14
N ALA A 196 12.15 -16.28 -2.36
CA ALA A 196 11.15 -16.26 -3.39
C ALA A 196 9.86 -16.94 -2.95
N LEU A 197 8.76 -16.44 -3.50
CA LEU A 197 7.46 -17.07 -3.51
C LEU A 197 7.08 -17.23 -4.99
N THR A 198 6.99 -18.47 -5.46
CA THR A 198 6.79 -18.74 -6.88
C THR A 198 5.70 -19.80 -7.11
N GLY A 199 5.12 -19.79 -8.29
CA GLY A 199 4.21 -20.81 -8.79
C GLY A 199 4.50 -21.13 -10.24
N ASP A 200 4.00 -22.26 -10.72
CA ASP A 200 4.12 -22.64 -12.13
C ASP A 200 3.22 -21.77 -13.02
N ASP A 201 2.00 -21.48 -12.54
CA ASP A 201 1.01 -20.61 -13.18
C ASP A 201 -0.05 -20.14 -12.16
N TRP A 202 -1.08 -19.43 -12.60
CA TRP A 202 -2.13 -18.88 -11.74
C TRP A 202 -3.11 -19.93 -11.19
N THR A 203 -2.97 -21.22 -11.52
CA THR A 203 -3.66 -22.32 -10.82
C THR A 203 -2.96 -22.71 -9.51
N ALA A 204 -1.77 -22.16 -9.27
CA ALA A 204 -1.07 -22.18 -7.99
C ALA A 204 -1.63 -21.03 -7.11
N ILE A 205 -2.46 -21.36 -6.13
CA ILE A 205 -3.30 -20.41 -5.39
C ILE A 205 -2.92 -20.38 -3.91
N LEU A 206 -2.80 -19.17 -3.38
CA LEU A 206 -2.78 -18.86 -1.95
C LEU A 206 -4.12 -18.21 -1.58
N ASP A 207 -4.94 -18.89 -0.76
CA ASP A 207 -6.27 -18.45 -0.39
C ASP A 207 -6.33 -18.09 1.10
N GLY A 208 -6.53 -16.81 1.38
CA GLY A 208 -6.60 -16.27 2.74
C GLY A 208 -7.93 -16.52 3.45
N GLN A 209 -8.95 -17.09 2.75
CA GLN A 209 -10.28 -17.40 3.26
C GLN A 209 -10.97 -16.23 4.02
N ALA A 210 -10.63 -14.99 3.66
CA ALA A 210 -10.98 -13.83 4.48
C ALA A 210 -12.48 -13.52 4.55
N GLY A 211 -13.24 -13.95 3.56
CA GLY A 211 -14.71 -13.82 3.55
C GLY A 211 -15.44 -14.99 4.20
N VAL A 212 -14.73 -16.07 4.58
CA VAL A 212 -15.28 -17.22 5.29
C VAL A 212 -15.41 -16.88 6.77
N ASN A 213 -16.58 -17.12 7.35
CA ASN A 213 -16.80 -16.84 8.77
C ASN A 213 -15.87 -17.68 9.65
N PHE A 214 -15.41 -17.07 10.76
CA PHE A 214 -14.72 -17.80 11.82
C PHE A 214 -15.64 -18.89 12.40
N ALA A 215 -15.05 -19.96 12.92
CA ALA A 215 -15.84 -21.01 13.56
C ALA A 215 -16.73 -20.41 14.67
N ASP A 216 -18.00 -20.84 14.68
CA ASP A 216 -19.01 -20.41 15.67
C ASP A 216 -19.19 -18.88 15.81
N SER A 217 -18.94 -18.14 14.72
CA SER A 217 -19.00 -16.69 14.71
C SER A 217 -19.63 -16.17 13.40
N PRO A 218 -20.44 -15.11 13.44
CA PRO A 218 -20.94 -14.45 12.23
C PRO A 218 -19.88 -13.56 11.54
N TYR A 219 -18.69 -13.46 12.12
CA TYR A 219 -17.61 -12.60 11.64
C TYR A 219 -16.59 -13.35 10.80
N CYS A 220 -15.94 -12.61 9.89
CA CYS A 220 -14.79 -13.03 9.11
C CYS A 220 -13.70 -11.96 9.21
N TRP A 221 -12.53 -12.17 8.59
CA TRP A 221 -11.47 -11.14 8.59
C TRP A 221 -11.96 -9.78 8.07
N TRP A 222 -12.76 -9.77 7.00
CA TRP A 222 -13.24 -8.51 6.42
C TRP A 222 -14.18 -7.74 7.35
N SER A 223 -14.95 -8.41 8.18
CA SER A 223 -15.82 -7.75 9.16
C SER A 223 -15.06 -7.06 10.30
N TRP A 224 -13.75 -7.28 10.40
CA TRP A 224 -12.92 -6.56 11.37
C TRP A 224 -12.69 -5.10 10.99
N LYS A 225 -12.82 -4.71 9.73
CA LYS A 225 -12.79 -3.30 9.37
C LYS A 225 -13.93 -2.55 10.06
N GLY A 226 -13.58 -1.77 11.08
CA GLY A 226 -14.54 -1.03 11.91
C GLY A 226 -15.16 -1.82 13.06
N ARG A 227 -14.70 -3.06 13.34
CA ARG A 227 -15.21 -3.90 14.43
C ARG A 227 -14.81 -3.42 15.83
N GLU A 228 -13.90 -2.50 15.95
CA GLU A 228 -13.45 -1.90 17.22
C GLU A 228 -14.57 -1.17 17.99
N LYS A 229 -15.76 -1.14 17.44
CA LYS A 229 -16.96 -0.58 18.07
C LYS A 229 -17.48 -1.51 19.18
N PRO A 230 -17.96 -0.98 20.31
CA PRO A 230 -18.55 -1.78 21.38
C PRO A 230 -19.74 -2.60 20.91
N SER A 231 -20.02 -3.66 21.62
CA SER A 231 -20.86 -4.82 21.38
C SER A 231 -22.23 -4.69 20.73
N SER A 232 -22.80 -3.51 20.62
CA SER A 232 -24.10 -3.31 19.92
C SER A 232 -24.01 -3.48 18.41
N VAL A 233 -22.81 -3.72 17.86
CA VAL A 233 -22.54 -3.89 16.44
C VAL A 233 -22.05 -5.31 16.16
N GLY A 234 -22.52 -6.23 16.98
CA GLY A 234 -22.16 -7.62 16.91
C GLY A 234 -22.22 -8.23 15.53
N ASP A 235 -23.07 -7.76 14.66
CA ASP A 235 -23.46 -8.45 13.42
C ASP A 235 -23.04 -7.73 12.13
N ILE A 236 -22.01 -6.89 12.17
CA ILE A 236 -21.53 -6.26 10.94
C ILE A 236 -20.72 -7.26 10.14
N ALA A 237 -21.39 -7.98 9.28
CA ALA A 237 -20.77 -8.65 8.16
C ALA A 237 -20.54 -7.65 7.02
N PRO A 238 -19.50 -7.83 6.17
CA PRO A 238 -19.38 -7.07 4.94
C PRO A 238 -20.70 -7.09 4.17
N GLY A 239 -21.13 -5.93 3.66
CA GLY A 239 -22.39 -5.83 2.91
C GLY A 239 -23.65 -5.69 3.75
N SER A 240 -23.61 -5.77 5.08
CA SER A 240 -24.76 -5.43 5.93
C SER A 240 -25.07 -3.92 5.85
N GLY A 241 -26.32 -3.56 6.16
CA GLY A 241 -26.71 -2.15 6.23
C GLY A 241 -25.87 -1.35 7.25
N ASP A 242 -25.48 -1.98 8.36
CA ASP A 242 -24.62 -1.38 9.37
C ASP A 242 -23.19 -1.23 8.90
N TRP A 243 -22.66 -2.19 8.14
CA TRP A 243 -21.38 -2.06 7.47
C TRP A 243 -21.38 -0.87 6.49
N ILE A 244 -22.42 -0.72 5.67
CA ILE A 244 -22.54 0.40 4.72
C ILE A 244 -22.63 1.73 5.46
N LYS A 245 -23.41 1.84 6.52
CA LYS A 245 -23.48 3.03 7.38
C LYS A 245 -22.11 3.35 7.96
N HIS A 246 -21.43 2.34 8.50
CA HIS A 246 -20.10 2.49 9.04
C HIS A 246 -19.10 3.01 8.01
N GLN A 247 -19.10 2.47 6.78
CA GLN A 247 -18.28 2.95 5.67
C GLN A 247 -18.58 4.43 5.31
N LYS A 248 -19.82 4.86 5.46
CA LYS A 248 -20.25 6.24 5.19
C LYS A 248 -19.98 7.20 6.36
N GLY A 249 -19.42 6.74 7.47
CA GLY A 249 -19.16 7.57 8.64
C GLY A 249 -20.43 8.01 9.39
N GLU A 250 -21.56 7.36 9.15
CA GLU A 250 -22.86 7.67 9.77
C GLU A 250 -23.08 7.00 11.12
N THR A 251 -22.09 6.27 11.63
CA THR A 251 -22.19 5.52 12.88
C THR A 251 -21.31 6.13 13.96
N GLU A 252 -21.65 5.85 15.20
CA GLU A 252 -20.86 6.20 16.36
C GLU A 252 -19.39 5.77 16.24
N VAL A 253 -18.54 6.42 16.98
CA VAL A 253 -17.11 6.15 17.02
C VAL A 253 -16.85 4.68 17.36
N SER A 254 -16.22 3.96 16.45
CA SER A 254 -15.72 2.62 16.73
C SER A 254 -14.50 2.73 17.63
N LEU A 255 -14.50 2.03 18.74
CA LEU A 255 -13.35 1.98 19.67
C LEU A 255 -13.18 0.57 20.22
N ASN A 256 -11.93 0.21 20.49
CA ASN A 256 -11.65 -1.04 21.17
C ASN A 256 -11.62 -0.77 22.68
N PRO A 257 -12.47 -1.44 23.49
CA PRO A 257 -12.48 -1.24 24.95
C PRO A 257 -11.18 -1.70 25.63
N LEU A 258 -10.35 -2.49 24.96
CA LEU A 258 -9.03 -2.88 25.49
C LEU A 258 -7.99 -1.76 25.36
N ASN A 259 -8.22 -0.77 24.52
CA ASN A 259 -7.33 0.37 24.43
C ASN A 259 -7.59 1.34 25.59
N PRO A 260 -6.54 1.99 26.14
CA PRO A 260 -6.65 2.82 27.33
C PRO A 260 -7.63 3.98 27.13
N VAL A 261 -8.20 4.47 28.22
CA VAL A 261 -9.13 5.62 28.18
C VAL A 261 -8.37 6.95 28.09
N SER A 262 -7.09 6.95 28.45
CA SER A 262 -6.21 8.12 28.35
C SER A 262 -4.85 7.73 27.80
N LEU A 263 -4.30 8.55 26.92
CA LEU A 263 -2.94 8.36 26.39
C LEU A 263 -1.87 8.49 27.50
N ALA A 264 -2.21 9.09 28.66
CA ALA A 264 -1.32 9.16 29.81
C ALA A 264 -0.94 7.78 30.38
N GLU A 265 -1.79 6.78 30.20
CA GLU A 265 -1.53 5.40 30.68
C GLU A 265 -0.35 4.75 29.94
N VAL A 266 -0.12 5.11 28.69
CA VAL A 266 0.92 4.52 27.85
C VAL A 266 2.02 5.51 27.45
N ALA A 267 1.77 6.80 27.53
CA ALA A 267 2.72 7.86 27.20
C ALA A 267 2.84 8.92 28.34
N PRO A 268 3.16 8.52 29.58
CA PRO A 268 3.27 9.44 30.72
C PRO A 268 4.42 10.45 30.57
N HIS A 269 5.40 10.15 29.70
CA HIS A 269 6.55 11.01 29.40
C HIS A 269 6.20 12.28 28.60
N LEU A 270 5.01 12.34 28.01
CA LEU A 270 4.55 13.52 27.26
C LEU A 270 3.82 14.49 28.19
N SER A 271 3.87 15.80 27.85
CA SER A 271 3.00 16.79 28.47
C SER A 271 1.52 16.50 28.19
N GLU A 272 0.64 16.98 29.06
CA GLU A 272 -0.81 16.85 28.86
C GLU A 272 -1.26 17.48 27.52
N GLU A 273 -0.80 18.69 27.22
CA GLU A 273 -1.07 19.39 25.97
C GLU A 273 -0.73 18.52 24.76
N LYS A 274 0.46 17.89 24.75
CA LYS A 274 0.89 17.03 23.66
C LYS A 274 0.06 15.76 23.56
N ARG A 275 -0.33 15.16 24.69
CA ARG A 275 -1.23 14.00 24.70
C ARG A 275 -2.60 14.34 24.11
N LEU A 276 -3.20 15.44 24.55
CA LEU A 276 -4.49 15.91 24.05
C LEU A 276 -4.42 16.24 22.54
N PHE A 277 -3.33 16.84 22.08
CA PHE A 277 -3.12 17.09 20.67
C PHE A 277 -3.07 15.80 19.81
N ILE A 278 -2.41 14.74 20.31
CA ILE A 278 -2.36 13.43 19.63
C ILE A 278 -3.74 12.75 19.66
N GLN A 279 -4.44 12.76 20.79
CA GLN A 279 -5.75 12.15 20.94
C GLN A 279 -6.82 12.81 20.05
N GLY A 280 -6.73 14.13 19.87
CA GLY A 280 -7.76 14.91 19.20
C GLY A 280 -9.08 14.95 20.01
N GLU A 281 -10.18 15.21 19.32
CA GLU A 281 -11.49 15.31 19.95
C GLU A 281 -12.14 13.93 20.15
N GLY A 282 -12.68 13.70 21.34
CA GLY A 282 -13.41 12.48 21.71
C GLY A 282 -12.54 11.22 21.73
N ASP A 283 -13.17 10.07 21.55
CA ASP A 283 -12.56 8.75 21.73
C ASP A 283 -12.10 8.07 20.43
N LYS A 284 -12.15 8.75 19.28
CA LYS A 284 -11.78 8.15 17.98
C LYS A 284 -10.37 7.55 17.96
N TRP A 285 -9.45 8.15 18.72
CA TRP A 285 -8.07 7.67 18.85
C TRP A 285 -7.97 6.27 19.47
N ARG A 286 -9.03 5.75 20.12
CA ARG A 286 -9.11 4.42 20.73
C ARG A 286 -9.51 3.30 19.75
N ARG A 287 -9.79 3.60 18.49
CA ARG A 287 -9.84 2.57 17.44
C ARG A 287 -8.45 1.98 17.26
N ASP A 288 -8.32 0.69 17.03
CA ASP A 288 -7.02 0.04 16.92
C ASP A 288 -6.10 0.69 15.88
N SER A 289 -6.62 1.02 14.69
CA SER A 289 -5.86 1.72 13.67
C SER A 289 -5.40 3.11 14.08
N ASN A 290 -6.26 3.87 14.79
CA ASN A 290 -5.92 5.21 15.27
C ASN A 290 -5.05 5.13 16.53
N TYR A 291 -5.26 4.12 17.38
CA TYR A 291 -4.44 3.86 18.56
C TYR A 291 -2.99 3.54 18.17
N LEU A 292 -2.78 2.69 17.14
CA LEU A 292 -1.44 2.45 16.62
C LEU A 292 -0.77 3.76 16.16
N ARG A 293 -1.50 4.62 15.45
CA ARG A 293 -1.01 5.95 15.04
C ARG A 293 -0.68 6.84 16.23
N ALA A 294 -1.54 6.86 17.24
CA ALA A 294 -1.32 7.64 18.47
C ALA A 294 -0.08 7.17 19.22
N LEU A 295 0.15 5.86 19.31
CA LEU A 295 1.36 5.29 19.89
C LEU A 295 2.62 5.70 19.10
N ALA A 296 2.56 5.70 17.77
CA ALA A 296 3.65 6.16 16.93
C ALA A 296 3.94 7.66 17.15
N GLU A 297 2.92 8.51 17.11
CA GLU A 297 3.06 9.95 17.35
C GLU A 297 3.55 10.27 18.79
N ALA A 298 3.23 9.41 19.75
CA ALA A 298 3.72 9.50 21.11
C ALA A 298 5.16 9.01 21.29
N GLY A 299 5.80 8.50 20.22
CA GLY A 299 7.18 7.99 20.28
C GLY A 299 7.32 6.66 21.02
N ILE A 300 6.24 5.90 21.17
CA ILE A 300 6.30 4.56 21.77
C ILE A 300 7.07 3.63 20.84
N ALA A 301 8.04 2.89 21.36
CA ALA A 301 8.84 1.96 20.59
C ALA A 301 7.97 0.86 19.94
N ALA A 302 8.30 0.42 18.74
CA ALA A 302 7.51 -0.52 17.95
C ALA A 302 7.23 -1.85 18.69
N ASP A 303 8.21 -2.34 19.46
CA ASP A 303 8.09 -3.56 20.29
C ASP A 303 7.20 -3.39 21.55
N LYS A 304 6.71 -2.18 21.80
CA LYS A 304 5.75 -1.85 22.86
C LYS A 304 4.35 -1.54 22.31
N ARG A 305 4.17 -1.53 21.02
CA ARG A 305 2.89 -1.35 20.35
C ARG A 305 2.28 -2.71 20.11
N VAL A 306 1.59 -3.27 21.10
CA VAL A 306 1.12 -4.66 21.13
C VAL A 306 -0.35 -4.73 20.75
N PHE A 307 -0.67 -5.58 19.78
CA PHE A 307 -2.01 -5.89 19.29
C PHE A 307 -2.26 -7.41 19.35
N GLY A 308 -2.71 -8.08 18.29
CA GLY A 308 -3.00 -9.51 18.29
C GLY A 308 -4.38 -9.84 18.85
N LEU A 309 -4.50 -10.91 19.64
CA LEU A 309 -5.80 -11.35 20.18
C LEU A 309 -6.49 -10.25 20.97
N GLY A 310 -7.78 -10.03 20.66
CA GLY A 310 -8.59 -8.95 21.25
C GLY A 310 -8.52 -7.62 20.49
N HIS A 311 -7.64 -7.50 19.50
CA HIS A 311 -7.53 -6.36 18.59
C HIS A 311 -7.90 -6.74 17.15
N PHE A 312 -8.24 -5.74 16.33
CA PHE A 312 -8.84 -5.92 15.02
C PHE A 312 -7.95 -5.46 13.85
N LEU A 313 -6.63 -5.44 14.03
CA LEU A 313 -5.69 -5.21 12.95
C LEU A 313 -5.49 -6.50 12.16
N ARG A 314 -6.09 -6.56 10.96
CA ARG A 314 -6.05 -7.72 10.08
C ARG A 314 -4.62 -8.00 9.58
N PRO A 315 -4.19 -9.27 9.49
CA PRO A 315 -2.89 -9.60 8.90
C PRO A 315 -2.89 -9.36 7.38
N HIS A 316 -1.74 -8.99 6.83
CA HIS A 316 -1.51 -9.00 5.38
C HIS A 316 -1.51 -10.42 4.84
N MET A 317 -1.73 -10.59 3.52
CA MET A 317 -1.53 -11.90 2.90
C MET A 317 -0.03 -12.22 2.82
N VAL A 318 0.75 -11.37 2.19
CA VAL A 318 2.21 -11.53 2.05
C VAL A 318 2.90 -10.26 2.55
N GLN A 319 3.73 -10.36 3.59
CA GLN A 319 4.52 -9.22 4.06
C GLN A 319 5.98 -9.64 4.32
N PHE A 320 6.89 -9.04 3.57
CA PHE A 320 8.33 -9.21 3.74
C PHE A 320 8.95 -7.91 4.21
N ILE A 321 9.61 -7.92 5.37
CA ILE A 321 10.14 -6.72 6.01
C ILE A 321 11.67 -6.77 6.01
N ASN A 322 12.31 -5.70 5.55
CA ASN A 322 13.77 -5.51 5.52
C ASN A 322 14.51 -6.68 4.85
N CYS A 323 13.93 -7.18 3.74
CA CYS A 323 14.51 -8.28 2.97
C CYS A 323 15.26 -7.78 1.72
N SER A 324 16.12 -8.60 1.16
CA SER A 324 16.86 -8.26 -0.06
C SER A 324 16.90 -9.42 -1.06
N ASN A 325 16.89 -9.08 -2.35
CA ASN A 325 16.78 -10.03 -3.45
C ASN A 325 15.52 -10.90 -3.27
N VAL A 326 14.38 -10.31 -3.55
CA VAL A 326 13.04 -10.90 -3.36
C VAL A 326 12.42 -11.15 -4.72
N LEU A 327 11.84 -12.32 -4.93
CA LEU A 327 11.10 -12.67 -6.14
C LEU A 327 9.68 -13.12 -5.79
N PHE A 328 8.70 -12.53 -6.48
CA PHE A 328 7.31 -12.96 -6.53
C PHE A 328 6.98 -13.32 -7.97
N GLN A 329 6.60 -14.57 -8.26
CA GLN A 329 6.39 -14.98 -9.64
C GLN A 329 5.39 -16.11 -9.82
N GLY A 330 4.46 -15.96 -10.78
CA GLY A 330 3.75 -17.07 -11.40
C GLY A 330 2.65 -17.72 -10.55
N TYR A 331 2.04 -17.03 -9.60
CA TYR A 331 0.98 -17.55 -8.75
C TYR A 331 -0.17 -16.56 -8.60
N GLN A 332 -1.25 -17.02 -8.01
CA GLN A 332 -2.41 -16.20 -7.64
C GLN A 332 -2.56 -16.11 -6.11
N VAL A 333 -2.98 -14.95 -5.62
CA VAL A 333 -3.55 -14.79 -4.28
C VAL A 333 -5.03 -14.44 -4.38
N THR A 334 -5.84 -14.94 -3.42
CA THR A 334 -7.27 -14.65 -3.37
C THR A 334 -7.78 -14.57 -1.93
N ASN A 335 -8.96 -13.96 -1.74
CA ASN A 335 -9.64 -13.85 -0.45
C ASN A 335 -8.71 -13.39 0.69
N THR A 336 -7.95 -12.34 0.47
CA THR A 336 -6.92 -11.87 1.40
C THR A 336 -7.53 -11.06 2.54
N PRO A 337 -7.03 -11.19 3.79
CA PRO A 337 -7.59 -10.46 4.93
C PRO A 337 -7.42 -8.95 4.84
N PHE A 338 -6.30 -8.51 4.25
CA PHE A 338 -5.87 -7.13 4.11
C PHE A 338 -5.01 -7.01 2.83
N TRP A 339 -4.07 -6.09 2.74
CA TRP A 339 -3.18 -5.92 1.58
C TRP A 339 -2.61 -7.25 1.10
N GLN A 340 -2.67 -7.47 -0.21
CA GLN A 340 -2.27 -8.76 -0.80
C GLN A 340 -0.76 -8.96 -0.74
N HIS A 341 0.03 -7.94 -1.13
CA HIS A 341 1.49 -7.99 -1.06
C HIS A 341 2.03 -6.67 -0.53
N ASN A 342 2.80 -6.73 0.55
CA ASN A 342 3.42 -5.55 1.14
C ASN A 342 4.89 -5.81 1.51
N PRO A 343 5.83 -5.68 0.56
CA PRO A 343 7.24 -5.61 0.90
C PRO A 343 7.58 -4.26 1.54
N VAL A 344 8.22 -4.29 2.71
CA VAL A 344 8.56 -3.11 3.52
C VAL A 344 10.07 -3.00 3.68
N GLY A 345 10.66 -1.86 3.32
CA GLY A 345 12.11 -1.65 3.45
C GLY A 345 12.96 -2.63 2.66
N CYS A 346 12.37 -3.28 1.65
CA CYS A 346 13.03 -4.30 0.85
C CYS A 346 13.88 -3.71 -0.27
N ARG A 347 14.89 -4.47 -0.70
CA ARG A 347 15.79 -4.09 -1.80
C ARG A 347 15.85 -5.16 -2.86
N ASN A 348 15.89 -4.75 -4.14
CA ASN A 348 15.88 -5.64 -5.30
C ASN A 348 14.68 -6.59 -5.25
N VAL A 349 13.49 -6.04 -5.42
CA VAL A 349 12.22 -6.77 -5.44
C VAL A 349 11.76 -6.94 -6.88
N HIS A 350 11.65 -8.16 -7.34
CA HIS A 350 11.12 -8.49 -8.66
C HIS A 350 9.75 -9.15 -8.54
N VAL A 351 8.77 -8.60 -9.23
CA VAL A 351 7.40 -9.10 -9.30
C VAL A 351 7.07 -9.38 -10.75
N LYS A 352 6.75 -10.63 -11.05
CA LYS A 352 6.49 -11.04 -12.43
C LYS A 352 5.36 -12.04 -12.52
N ASN A 353 4.41 -11.78 -13.43
CA ASN A 353 3.34 -12.72 -13.75
C ASN A 353 2.59 -13.24 -12.51
N ILE A 354 2.26 -12.35 -11.56
CA ILE A 354 1.36 -12.68 -10.45
C ILE A 354 -0.08 -12.25 -10.79
N TYR A 355 -1.05 -12.89 -10.17
CA TYR A 355 -2.43 -12.45 -10.18
C TYR A 355 -2.87 -12.12 -8.74
N ALA A 356 -2.99 -10.83 -8.43
CA ALA A 356 -3.53 -10.34 -7.19
C ALA A 356 -5.04 -10.20 -7.35
N ASN A 357 -5.81 -11.17 -6.82
CA ASN A 357 -7.24 -11.34 -7.09
C ASN A 357 -8.04 -11.42 -5.78
N SER A 358 -8.24 -10.27 -5.15
CA SER A 358 -9.06 -10.17 -3.93
C SER A 358 -9.75 -8.82 -3.88
N VAL A 359 -11.08 -8.82 -3.86
CA VAL A 359 -11.91 -7.60 -3.89
C VAL A 359 -12.56 -7.27 -2.54
N GLY A 360 -11.99 -7.76 -1.45
CA GLY A 360 -12.38 -7.42 -0.09
C GLY A 360 -11.90 -6.03 0.36
N PRO A 361 -12.28 -5.60 1.57
CA PRO A 361 -11.89 -4.28 2.09
C PRO A 361 -10.39 -4.17 2.34
N ASN A 362 -9.75 -3.10 1.82
CA ASN A 362 -8.31 -2.86 1.89
C ASN A 362 -7.49 -4.04 1.33
N SER A 363 -7.94 -4.63 0.24
CA SER A 363 -7.20 -5.68 -0.46
C SER A 363 -6.39 -5.07 -1.61
N ASP A 364 -5.54 -4.09 -1.28
CA ASP A 364 -4.57 -3.50 -2.19
C ASP A 364 -3.69 -4.61 -2.79
N GLY A 365 -3.38 -4.52 -4.09
CA GLY A 365 -2.74 -5.62 -4.82
C GLY A 365 -1.25 -5.77 -4.51
N PHE A 366 -0.50 -4.67 -4.64
CA PHE A 366 0.93 -4.65 -4.37
C PHE A 366 1.38 -3.29 -3.85
N ASP A 367 1.80 -3.26 -2.58
CA ASP A 367 2.19 -2.04 -1.87
C ASP A 367 3.67 -2.07 -1.48
N PRO A 368 4.58 -1.66 -2.38
CA PRO A 368 5.99 -1.53 -2.04
C PRO A 368 6.18 -0.32 -1.13
N GLU A 369 6.42 -0.56 0.15
CA GLU A 369 6.62 0.47 1.16
C GLU A 369 8.10 0.65 1.49
N SER A 370 8.63 1.87 1.32
CA SER A 370 10.05 2.19 1.60
C SER A 370 11.04 1.26 0.89
N CYS A 371 10.67 0.76 -0.29
CA CYS A 371 11.47 -0.16 -1.09
C CYS A 371 12.42 0.56 -2.04
N ASN A 372 13.54 -0.09 -2.36
CA ASN A 372 14.53 0.44 -3.29
C ASN A 372 14.94 -0.60 -4.34
N TYR A 373 14.83 -0.23 -5.61
CA TYR A 373 14.92 -1.10 -6.78
C TYR A 373 13.83 -2.16 -6.78
N VAL A 374 12.71 -1.80 -7.38
CA VAL A 374 11.54 -2.67 -7.57
C VAL A 374 11.19 -2.72 -9.05
N LEU A 375 10.97 -3.91 -9.57
CA LEU A 375 10.39 -4.13 -10.91
C LEU A 375 9.10 -4.93 -10.76
N ILE A 376 7.99 -4.36 -11.23
CA ILE A 376 6.69 -5.02 -11.30
C ILE A 376 6.32 -5.13 -12.76
N GLU A 377 6.18 -6.35 -13.27
CA GLU A 377 5.90 -6.56 -14.68
C GLU A 377 4.98 -7.75 -14.95
N ASP A 378 4.30 -7.73 -16.11
CA ASP A 378 3.50 -8.81 -16.66
C ASP A 378 2.43 -9.37 -15.70
N SER A 379 1.95 -8.55 -14.76
CA SER A 379 1.07 -8.95 -13.65
C SER A 379 -0.34 -8.40 -13.81
N THR A 380 -1.31 -9.06 -13.17
CA THR A 380 -2.73 -8.68 -13.22
C THR A 380 -3.25 -8.41 -11.81
N PHE A 381 -4.10 -7.39 -11.69
CA PHE A 381 -4.67 -6.93 -10.42
C PHE A 381 -6.18 -6.79 -10.54
N ASP A 382 -6.90 -7.41 -9.60
CA ASP A 382 -8.34 -7.28 -9.40
C ASP A 382 -8.56 -7.09 -7.91
N THR A 383 -8.83 -5.86 -7.47
CA THR A 383 -8.64 -5.46 -6.07
C THR A 383 -9.85 -4.70 -5.52
N GLY A 384 -10.06 -4.80 -4.23
CA GLY A 384 -11.09 -4.03 -3.51
C GLY A 384 -10.57 -2.70 -2.96
N ASP A 385 -9.29 -2.39 -3.17
CA ASP A 385 -8.66 -1.09 -2.89
C ASP A 385 -7.65 -0.78 -4.01
N ASP A 386 -6.54 -0.10 -3.78
CA ASP A 386 -5.61 0.26 -4.85
C ASP A 386 -4.94 -0.98 -5.49
N CYS A 387 -4.74 -0.99 -6.81
CA CYS A 387 -4.06 -2.10 -7.48
C CYS A 387 -2.57 -2.14 -7.15
N ILE A 388 -1.89 -1.02 -7.34
CA ILE A 388 -0.50 -0.81 -6.92
C ILE A 388 -0.44 0.50 -6.15
N ALA A 389 -0.02 0.47 -4.88
CA ALA A 389 0.16 1.65 -4.06
C ALA A 389 1.61 1.76 -3.57
N VAL A 390 2.35 2.72 -4.11
CA VAL A 390 3.72 2.99 -3.64
C VAL A 390 3.65 3.81 -2.38
N ASP A 391 4.17 3.28 -1.28
CA ASP A 391 4.14 3.87 0.05
C ASP A 391 5.54 4.07 0.66
N ALA A 392 5.67 4.90 1.71
CA ALA A 392 6.95 5.22 2.35
C ALA A 392 6.78 5.72 3.79
N GLY A 393 6.21 4.91 4.68
CA GLY A 393 6.08 5.20 6.10
C GLY A 393 5.05 6.26 6.46
N LYS A 394 4.55 6.20 7.69
CA LYS A 394 3.48 7.06 8.19
C LYS A 394 3.87 7.80 9.47
N GLY A 395 3.73 9.13 9.42
CA GLY A 395 4.06 9.99 10.55
C GLY A 395 5.54 9.88 10.93
N PRO A 396 5.87 9.54 12.19
CA PRO A 396 7.26 9.43 12.62
C PRO A 396 7.95 8.11 12.19
N ASP A 397 7.20 7.10 11.71
CA ASP A 397 7.76 5.78 11.37
C ASP A 397 8.36 5.76 9.95
N VAL A 398 9.50 6.42 9.80
CA VAL A 398 10.22 6.62 8.53
C VAL A 398 11.58 5.90 8.46
N GLN A 399 11.84 4.98 9.38
CA GLN A 399 13.14 4.32 9.56
C GLN A 399 13.64 3.52 8.36
N TYR A 400 12.74 3.08 7.47
CA TYR A 400 13.12 2.35 6.25
C TYR A 400 13.48 3.28 5.07
N GLY A 401 13.27 4.60 5.23
CA GLY A 401 13.58 5.61 4.21
C GLY A 401 12.55 5.69 3.07
N PRO A 402 12.88 6.38 1.99
CA PRO A 402 11.96 6.60 0.88
C PRO A 402 11.76 5.36 0.00
N SER A 403 10.60 5.27 -0.64
CA SER A 403 10.40 4.39 -1.79
C SER A 403 11.02 5.02 -3.03
N GLN A 404 11.88 4.25 -3.75
CA GLN A 404 12.59 4.80 -4.89
C GLN A 404 13.09 3.76 -5.88
N ASN A 405 13.37 4.23 -7.11
CA ASN A 405 13.88 3.40 -8.19
C ASN A 405 12.94 2.23 -8.50
N ILE A 406 11.68 2.55 -8.79
CA ILE A 406 10.61 1.60 -9.04
C ILE A 406 10.18 1.69 -10.50
N VAL A 407 10.04 0.54 -11.14
CA VAL A 407 9.46 0.43 -12.48
C VAL A 407 8.23 -0.48 -12.42
N VAL A 408 7.13 -0.02 -13.02
CA VAL A 408 5.91 -0.79 -13.25
C VAL A 408 5.65 -0.84 -14.74
N GLN A 409 5.54 -2.05 -15.32
CA GLN A 409 5.33 -2.17 -16.76
C GLN A 409 4.51 -3.40 -17.15
N ASN A 410 3.81 -3.29 -18.31
CA ASN A 410 3.08 -4.39 -18.93
C ASN A 410 2.05 -5.06 -18.00
N CYS A 411 1.43 -4.30 -17.09
CA CYS A 411 0.47 -4.82 -16.13
C CYS A 411 -0.96 -4.49 -16.54
N LYS A 412 -1.92 -5.27 -16.01
CA LYS A 412 -3.36 -5.09 -16.22
C LYS A 412 -4.07 -4.87 -14.90
N MET A 413 -5.01 -3.92 -14.85
CA MET A 413 -5.84 -3.60 -13.71
C MET A 413 -7.31 -3.75 -14.08
N HIS A 414 -8.03 -4.63 -13.38
CA HIS A 414 -9.43 -4.95 -13.67
C HIS A 414 -10.40 -4.11 -12.87
N SER A 415 -10.08 -3.82 -11.60
CA SER A 415 -10.87 -3.03 -10.67
C SER A 415 -9.96 -2.36 -9.64
N GLY A 416 -10.51 -1.58 -8.74
CA GLY A 416 -9.80 -1.01 -7.59
C GLY A 416 -10.12 0.46 -7.32
N HIS A 417 -9.59 0.98 -6.20
CA HIS A 417 -9.73 2.40 -5.86
C HIS A 417 -8.76 3.30 -6.62
N GLY A 418 -7.57 2.81 -6.94
CA GLY A 418 -6.60 3.46 -7.81
C GLY A 418 -5.83 2.40 -8.59
N ALA A 419 -5.70 2.55 -9.93
CA ALA A 419 -4.94 1.58 -10.69
C ALA A 419 -3.43 1.74 -10.45
N MET A 420 -2.91 2.96 -10.58
CA MET A 420 -1.55 3.31 -10.21
C MET A 420 -1.57 4.43 -9.16
N THR A 421 -1.22 4.08 -7.92
CA THR A 421 -1.34 4.97 -6.76
C THR A 421 0.02 5.27 -6.13
N PHE A 422 0.17 6.51 -5.65
CA PHE A 422 1.33 7.00 -4.90
C PHE A 422 0.85 7.57 -3.56
N GLY A 423 1.28 6.96 -2.45
CA GLY A 423 0.78 7.29 -1.13
C GLY A 423 -0.59 6.66 -0.84
N SER A 424 -1.24 7.10 0.21
CA SER A 424 -1.02 8.29 1.07
C SER A 424 0.04 8.12 2.17
N ILE A 425 0.55 6.95 2.40
CA ILE A 425 1.54 6.62 3.42
C ILE A 425 2.91 6.95 2.83
N MET A 426 3.36 8.23 2.95
CA MET A 426 4.53 8.71 2.20
C MET A 426 5.45 9.63 3.00
N SER A 427 5.46 9.48 4.32
CA SER A 427 6.19 10.41 5.21
C SER A 427 7.71 10.44 4.95
N ALA A 428 8.31 9.33 4.50
CA ALA A 428 9.72 9.28 4.11
C ALA A 428 9.98 9.73 2.65
N GLY A 429 8.91 9.89 1.86
CA GLY A 429 8.99 10.35 0.47
C GLY A 429 9.03 9.22 -0.58
N ILE A 430 8.60 9.57 -1.79
CA ILE A 430 8.58 8.69 -2.96
C ILE A 430 9.27 9.40 -4.12
N GLN A 431 10.21 8.73 -4.79
CA GLN A 431 10.94 9.33 -5.92
C GLN A 431 11.43 8.30 -6.95
N ASN A 432 11.70 8.77 -8.16
CA ASN A 432 12.25 7.95 -9.24
C ASN A 432 11.36 6.73 -9.51
N VAL A 433 10.08 6.98 -9.81
CA VAL A 433 9.12 5.93 -10.17
C VAL A 433 8.69 6.10 -11.61
N PHE A 434 8.70 4.99 -12.34
CA PHE A 434 8.43 4.93 -13.76
C PHE A 434 7.33 3.89 -14.00
N ALA A 435 6.22 4.30 -14.62
CA ALA A 435 5.13 3.40 -15.00
C ALA A 435 4.89 3.47 -16.50
N GLN A 436 4.85 2.33 -17.19
CA GLN A 436 4.65 2.30 -18.65
C GLN A 436 3.92 1.07 -19.14
N ASN A 437 3.23 1.22 -20.29
CA ASN A 437 2.57 0.14 -20.99
C ASN A 437 1.55 -0.59 -20.09
N LEU A 438 0.67 0.16 -19.43
CA LEU A 438 -0.33 -0.38 -18.54
C LEU A 438 -1.72 -0.35 -19.20
N VAL A 439 -2.52 -1.36 -18.91
CA VAL A 439 -3.92 -1.41 -19.35
C VAL A 439 -4.82 -1.42 -18.13
N PHE A 440 -5.59 -0.36 -17.95
CA PHE A 440 -6.61 -0.28 -16.92
C PHE A 440 -7.92 -0.73 -17.55
N GLU A 441 -8.16 -2.03 -17.51
CA GLU A 441 -9.28 -2.64 -18.24
C GLU A 441 -10.63 -2.23 -17.68
N ASN A 442 -10.71 -1.90 -16.37
CA ASN A 442 -11.97 -1.59 -15.70
C ASN A 442 -13.04 -2.63 -16.05
N SER A 443 -12.71 -3.91 -15.88
CA SER A 443 -13.52 -5.04 -16.37
C SER A 443 -14.89 -5.10 -15.72
N HIS A 444 -15.00 -4.57 -14.50
CA HIS A 444 -16.23 -4.54 -13.70
C HIS A 444 -16.94 -3.17 -13.72
N TRP A 445 -16.75 -2.39 -14.79
CA TRP A 445 -17.22 -1.00 -14.85
C TRP A 445 -18.73 -0.80 -14.57
N LYS A 446 -19.54 -1.85 -14.74
CA LYS A 446 -21.00 -1.80 -14.45
C LYS A 446 -21.33 -2.04 -12.97
N THR A 447 -20.56 -2.83 -12.28
CA THR A 447 -20.85 -3.31 -10.92
C THR A 447 -19.91 -2.74 -9.88
N ASP A 448 -18.62 -2.70 -10.18
CA ASP A 448 -17.56 -2.21 -9.29
C ASP A 448 -16.47 -1.51 -10.12
N PRO A 449 -16.76 -0.30 -10.63
CA PRO A 449 -15.86 0.40 -11.53
C PRO A 449 -14.59 0.88 -10.82
N LEU A 450 -13.47 0.86 -11.54
CA LEU A 450 -12.23 1.49 -11.13
C LEU A 450 -12.48 2.96 -10.75
N ASN A 451 -12.10 3.35 -9.54
CA ASN A 451 -12.44 4.68 -9.03
C ASN A 451 -11.57 5.79 -9.63
N ILE A 452 -10.24 5.59 -9.70
CA ILE A 452 -9.27 6.57 -10.20
C ILE A 452 -8.20 5.80 -11.00
N ALA A 453 -7.77 6.33 -12.13
CA ALA A 453 -6.75 5.66 -12.94
C ALA A 453 -5.32 5.95 -12.44
N ILE A 454 -4.95 7.21 -12.34
CA ILE A 454 -3.62 7.64 -11.84
C ILE A 454 -3.84 8.51 -10.62
N ARG A 455 -3.38 8.04 -9.47
CA ARG A 455 -3.73 8.61 -8.17
C ARG A 455 -2.51 8.98 -7.35
N PHE A 456 -2.38 10.26 -7.03
CA PHE A 456 -1.42 10.75 -6.05
C PHE A 456 -2.22 11.26 -4.84
N LYS A 457 -1.98 10.67 -3.67
CA LYS A 457 -2.72 11.02 -2.45
C LYS A 457 -1.76 11.28 -1.29
N CYS A 458 -1.97 12.40 -0.61
CA CYS A 458 -1.23 12.79 0.59
C CYS A 458 -2.05 13.76 1.44
N ASN A 459 -1.54 14.12 2.60
CA ASN A 459 -2.16 15.11 3.48
C ASN A 459 -1.15 15.70 4.47
N MET A 460 -1.59 16.63 5.30
CA MET A 460 -0.79 17.32 6.31
C MET A 460 -0.32 16.44 7.47
N SER A 461 -0.86 15.24 7.65
CA SER A 461 -0.41 14.31 8.69
C SER A 461 0.72 13.41 8.19
N ARG A 462 0.72 13.10 6.89
CA ARG A 462 1.69 12.22 6.24
C ARG A 462 2.97 12.96 5.93
N GLY A 463 2.86 14.13 5.29
CA GLY A 463 4.02 14.90 4.84
C GLY A 463 4.83 14.18 3.77
N GLY A 464 6.16 14.30 3.82
CA GLY A 464 7.05 13.69 2.85
C GLY A 464 7.08 14.41 1.50
N PHE A 465 7.53 13.69 0.49
CA PHE A 465 7.60 14.25 -0.87
C PHE A 465 7.25 13.23 -1.95
N LEU A 466 6.67 13.73 -3.05
CA LEU A 466 6.52 13.03 -4.32
C LEU A 466 7.31 13.79 -5.37
N LYS A 467 8.30 13.17 -6.01
CA LYS A 467 9.10 13.84 -7.04
C LYS A 467 9.73 12.88 -8.06
N ASN A 468 9.96 13.38 -9.26
CA ASN A 468 10.54 12.61 -10.37
C ASN A 468 9.75 11.34 -10.68
N LEU A 469 8.46 11.52 -11.00
CA LEU A 469 7.51 10.46 -11.31
C LEU A 469 7.14 10.54 -12.79
N HIS A 470 7.27 9.43 -13.51
CA HIS A 470 7.09 9.37 -14.95
C HIS A 470 6.11 8.26 -15.32
N ILE A 471 5.03 8.60 -16.01
CA ILE A 471 3.97 7.67 -16.41
C ILE A 471 3.70 7.85 -17.89
N ARG A 472 3.69 6.75 -18.66
CA ARG A 472 3.40 6.81 -20.09
C ARG A 472 2.74 5.55 -20.64
N ASN A 473 2.10 5.70 -21.80
CA ASN A 473 1.51 4.61 -22.54
C ASN A 473 0.46 3.84 -21.72
N ILE A 474 -0.58 4.55 -21.30
CA ILE A 474 -1.69 3.99 -20.51
C ILE A 474 -2.93 3.90 -21.38
N SER A 475 -3.54 2.73 -21.44
CA SER A 475 -4.81 2.48 -22.12
C SER A 475 -5.90 2.20 -21.10
N ILE A 476 -7.04 2.88 -21.20
CA ILE A 476 -8.20 2.73 -20.31
C ILE A 476 -9.45 2.52 -21.19
N PRO A 477 -9.64 1.34 -21.78
CA PRO A 477 -10.65 1.14 -22.83
C PRO A 477 -12.09 1.33 -22.34
N ASN A 478 -12.38 1.03 -21.09
CA ASN A 478 -13.72 1.11 -20.49
C ASN A 478 -13.85 2.27 -19.50
N GLY A 479 -13.12 3.36 -19.72
CA GLY A 479 -13.16 4.52 -18.83
C GLY A 479 -12.90 4.13 -17.36
N ILE A 480 -13.41 4.96 -16.46
CA ILE A 480 -13.41 4.73 -15.01
C ILE A 480 -14.80 5.07 -14.46
N ARG A 481 -14.95 5.08 -13.15
CA ARG A 481 -16.19 5.46 -12.48
C ARG A 481 -16.69 6.83 -12.94
N THR A 482 -17.95 6.90 -13.38
CA THR A 482 -18.58 8.11 -13.92
C THR A 482 -19.38 8.90 -12.88
N THR A 483 -19.44 8.41 -11.64
CA THR A 483 -20.04 9.10 -10.49
C THR A 483 -18.96 9.58 -9.53
N PRO A 484 -19.07 10.82 -8.97
CA PRO A 484 -18.05 11.34 -8.08
C PRO A 484 -18.17 10.75 -6.68
N ALA A 485 -17.02 10.59 -6.02
CA ALA A 485 -16.95 10.53 -4.57
C ALA A 485 -15.83 11.47 -4.08
N PHE A 486 -15.96 11.91 -2.84
CA PHE A 486 -15.06 12.90 -2.23
C PHE A 486 -14.89 12.62 -0.74
N TYR A 487 -13.75 13.06 -0.20
CA TYR A 487 -13.52 13.05 1.24
C TYR A 487 -14.17 14.26 1.89
N ALA A 488 -14.70 14.07 3.12
CA ALA A 488 -15.14 15.18 3.94
C ALA A 488 -13.94 16.07 4.28
N THR A 489 -14.13 17.37 4.19
CA THR A 489 -13.11 18.37 4.52
C THR A 489 -13.17 18.76 5.99
N LEU A 490 -12.08 19.35 6.49
CA LEU A 490 -12.05 19.96 7.82
C LEU A 490 -13.02 21.17 7.89
N PRO A 491 -13.55 21.49 9.08
CA PRO A 491 -14.36 22.68 9.26
C PRO A 491 -13.62 23.94 8.79
N GLY A 492 -14.30 24.80 8.03
CA GLY A 492 -13.71 26.03 7.48
C GLY A 492 -12.87 25.84 6.22
N SER A 493 -12.77 24.64 5.67
CA SER A 493 -12.09 24.40 4.39
C SER A 493 -12.83 25.11 3.24
N VAL A 494 -12.05 25.72 2.35
CA VAL A 494 -12.56 26.38 1.13
C VAL A 494 -12.79 25.42 -0.03
N ILE A 495 -12.53 24.14 0.13
CA ILE A 495 -12.63 23.13 -0.92
C ILE A 495 -14.08 22.71 -1.13
N PRO A 496 -14.64 22.84 -2.35
CA PRO A 496 -16.02 22.46 -2.65
C PRO A 496 -16.14 20.94 -2.85
N THR A 497 -16.31 20.18 -1.77
CA THR A 497 -16.32 18.71 -1.79
C THR A 497 -17.35 18.10 -2.72
N LYS A 498 -18.54 18.69 -2.84
CA LYS A 498 -19.63 18.08 -3.63
C LYS A 498 -19.43 18.08 -5.15
N SER A 499 -18.44 18.81 -5.67
CA SER A 499 -18.20 18.96 -7.11
C SER A 499 -16.80 18.50 -7.55
N VAL A 500 -15.98 18.00 -6.63
CA VAL A 500 -14.60 17.59 -6.91
C VAL A 500 -14.40 16.11 -6.61
N ALA A 501 -14.07 15.34 -7.63
CA ALA A 501 -13.90 13.89 -7.56
C ALA A 501 -12.54 13.51 -6.94
N THR A 502 -12.36 13.69 -5.62
CA THR A 502 -11.10 13.42 -4.93
C THR A 502 -10.91 11.95 -4.55
N SER A 503 -12.01 11.23 -4.29
CA SER A 503 -11.92 9.81 -3.89
C SER A 503 -12.37 8.84 -4.97
N ALA A 504 -13.20 9.28 -5.92
CA ALA A 504 -13.58 8.49 -7.10
C ALA A 504 -14.10 9.38 -8.23
N GLY A 505 -13.92 8.91 -9.47
CA GLY A 505 -14.51 9.54 -10.66
C GLY A 505 -13.59 10.49 -11.41
N ALA A 506 -12.29 10.56 -11.12
CA ALA A 506 -11.34 11.34 -11.91
C ALA A 506 -10.26 10.44 -12.54
N VAL A 507 -9.87 10.75 -13.80
CA VAL A 507 -8.82 9.98 -14.48
C VAL A 507 -7.46 10.19 -13.80
N ILE A 508 -7.11 11.44 -13.54
CA ILE A 508 -5.86 11.82 -12.87
C ILE A 508 -6.20 12.64 -11.63
N THR A 509 -5.73 12.21 -10.46
CA THR A 509 -5.84 12.99 -9.23
C THR A 509 -4.47 13.24 -8.62
N ILE A 510 -4.22 14.47 -8.19
CA ILE A 510 -3.17 14.85 -7.24
C ILE A 510 -3.89 15.48 -6.07
N ASP A 511 -4.06 14.74 -4.98
CA ASP A 511 -4.86 15.14 -3.82
C ASP A 511 -4.00 15.26 -2.58
N CYS A 512 -3.67 16.49 -2.16
CA CYS A 512 -2.96 16.80 -0.94
C CYS A 512 -3.90 17.08 0.27
N GLY A 513 -5.20 16.87 0.09
CA GLY A 513 -6.24 16.93 1.12
C GLY A 513 -6.89 15.56 1.38
N TYR A 514 -6.17 14.48 1.11
CA TYR A 514 -6.67 13.11 1.24
C TYR A 514 -7.09 12.80 2.68
N ASP A 515 -8.37 12.45 2.86
CA ASP A 515 -8.98 12.00 4.12
C ASP A 515 -8.49 12.78 5.37
N PRO A 516 -8.66 14.12 5.39
CA PRO A 516 -8.02 14.98 6.39
C PRO A 516 -8.60 14.80 7.81
N LEU A 517 -9.75 14.13 7.94
CA LEU A 517 -10.40 13.84 9.22
C LEU A 517 -9.89 12.54 9.87
N SER A 518 -9.08 11.75 9.17
CA SER A 518 -8.59 10.47 9.69
C SER A 518 -7.46 10.61 10.71
N ASP A 519 -6.74 11.73 10.69
CA ASP A 519 -5.55 11.95 11.52
C ASP A 519 -5.65 13.26 12.32
N ASN A 520 -5.33 13.21 13.61
CA ASN A 520 -5.39 14.37 14.50
C ASN A 520 -4.15 15.27 14.37
N VAL A 521 -2.96 14.68 14.20
CA VAL A 521 -1.69 15.40 14.06
C VAL A 521 -1.45 15.75 12.60
N ARG A 522 -1.60 17.02 12.23
CA ARG A 522 -1.45 17.54 10.86
C ARG A 522 -0.36 18.61 10.79
N THR A 523 0.87 18.18 11.05
CA THR A 523 2.04 19.07 11.21
C THR A 523 3.09 18.92 10.12
N ARG A 524 2.81 18.11 9.08
CA ARG A 524 3.79 17.71 8.05
C ARG A 524 3.25 18.02 6.65
N PRO A 525 3.39 19.26 6.15
CA PRO A 525 2.97 19.57 4.78
C PRO A 525 3.71 18.72 3.76
N PRO A 526 3.00 18.08 2.81
CA PRO A 526 3.64 17.34 1.74
C PRO A 526 4.24 18.27 0.69
N VAL A 527 5.28 17.78 -0.02
CA VAL A 527 5.89 18.44 -1.17
C VAL A 527 5.70 17.58 -2.41
N VAL A 528 4.98 18.10 -3.40
CA VAL A 528 4.66 17.37 -4.64
C VAL A 528 5.18 18.13 -5.84
N SER A 529 6.08 17.49 -6.62
CA SER A 529 6.69 18.12 -7.79
C SER A 529 7.20 17.13 -8.82
N ASP A 530 7.51 17.63 -10.01
CA ASP A 530 8.21 16.90 -11.07
C ASP A 530 7.48 15.60 -11.46
N ILE A 531 6.20 15.73 -11.82
CA ILE A 531 5.33 14.66 -12.30
C ILE A 531 5.13 14.82 -13.79
N HIS A 532 5.39 13.75 -14.54
CA HIS A 532 5.27 13.71 -16.00
C HIS A 532 4.36 12.56 -16.42
N ILE A 533 3.23 12.90 -17.04
CA ILE A 533 2.24 11.93 -17.54
C ILE A 533 2.08 12.15 -19.03
N SER A 534 2.19 11.08 -19.83
CA SER A 534 2.08 11.18 -21.28
C SER A 534 1.45 9.96 -21.92
N ASN A 535 0.81 10.19 -23.06
CA ASN A 535 0.18 9.14 -23.86
C ASN A 535 -0.79 8.27 -23.03
N VAL A 536 -1.81 8.93 -22.46
CA VAL A 536 -2.92 8.28 -21.74
C VAL A 536 -4.17 8.39 -22.62
N ASN A 537 -4.79 7.25 -22.92
CA ASN A 537 -5.96 7.18 -23.78
C ASN A 537 -7.13 6.53 -23.05
N VAL A 538 -8.22 7.27 -22.88
CA VAL A 538 -9.39 6.87 -22.11
C VAL A 538 -10.61 6.70 -23.02
N GLY A 539 -11.13 5.48 -23.07
CA GLY A 539 -12.37 5.16 -23.76
C GLY A 539 -13.60 5.65 -22.98
N ASN A 540 -14.74 5.63 -23.66
CA ASN A 540 -16.03 5.95 -23.07
C ASN A 540 -16.87 4.68 -22.88
N VAL A 541 -17.72 4.67 -21.87
CA VAL A 541 -18.73 3.65 -21.62
C VAL A 541 -20.14 4.23 -21.76
N ASP A 542 -21.07 3.39 -22.16
CA ASP A 542 -22.49 3.78 -22.23
C ASP A 542 -23.14 3.63 -20.84
N THR A 543 -23.44 4.76 -20.23
CA THR A 543 -24.09 4.81 -18.91
C THR A 543 -25.63 4.82 -18.99
N GLY A 544 -26.20 4.74 -20.19
CA GLY A 544 -27.63 4.97 -20.43
C GLY A 544 -28.02 6.46 -20.47
N ALA A 545 -27.23 7.33 -19.86
CA ALA A 545 -27.39 8.80 -19.95
C ALA A 545 -26.42 9.41 -20.98
N GLY A 546 -25.55 8.63 -21.57
CA GLY A 546 -24.59 9.06 -22.58
C GLY A 546 -23.26 8.29 -22.51
N GLN A 547 -22.36 8.65 -23.41
CA GLN A 547 -21.03 8.06 -23.52
C GLN A 547 -20.03 8.88 -22.71
N PHE A 548 -19.51 8.31 -21.62
CA PHE A 548 -18.62 9.01 -20.69
C PHE A 548 -17.38 8.20 -20.34
N SER A 549 -16.26 8.88 -20.10
CA SER A 549 -14.99 8.29 -19.69
C SER A 549 -14.80 8.29 -18.17
N SER A 550 -15.34 9.30 -17.49
CA SER A 550 -15.14 9.60 -16.08
C SER A 550 -16.17 10.63 -15.62
N TYR A 551 -16.16 10.99 -14.34
CA TYR A 551 -16.88 12.19 -13.88
C TYR A 551 -16.07 13.46 -14.15
N GLN A 552 -14.76 13.47 -13.82
CA GLN A 552 -13.80 14.54 -14.15
C GLN A 552 -12.55 13.96 -14.82
N ALA A 553 -11.86 14.75 -15.63
CA ALA A 553 -10.63 14.33 -16.28
C ALA A 553 -9.42 14.49 -15.34
N ILE A 554 -9.24 15.67 -14.75
CA ILE A 554 -8.08 16.03 -13.92
C ILE A 554 -8.54 16.73 -12.65
N VAL A 555 -8.02 16.28 -11.51
CA VAL A 555 -8.17 16.96 -10.22
C VAL A 555 -6.78 17.20 -9.65
N VAL A 556 -6.40 18.45 -9.42
CA VAL A 556 -5.20 18.82 -8.67
C VAL A 556 -5.62 19.65 -7.47
N LEU A 557 -5.60 19.02 -6.32
CA LEU A 557 -5.82 19.66 -5.02
C LEU A 557 -4.47 19.72 -4.30
N GLY A 558 -3.77 20.84 -4.43
CA GLY A 558 -2.54 21.09 -3.71
C GLY A 558 -2.76 21.25 -2.21
N PRO A 559 -1.69 21.34 -1.39
CA PRO A 559 -1.81 21.42 0.06
C PRO A 559 -2.72 22.57 0.49
N VAL A 560 -3.68 22.25 1.39
CA VAL A 560 -4.66 23.20 1.93
C VAL A 560 -4.10 23.79 3.23
N PRO A 561 -3.74 25.10 3.27
CA PRO A 561 -3.08 25.68 4.45
C PRO A 561 -3.87 25.55 5.76
N SER A 562 -5.21 25.60 5.70
CA SER A 562 -6.07 25.44 6.86
C SER A 562 -6.09 24.02 7.45
N ASP A 563 -5.56 23.03 6.74
CA ASP A 563 -5.47 21.65 7.23
C ASP A 563 -4.28 21.45 8.18
N TYR A 564 -3.31 22.38 8.18
CA TYR A 564 -2.18 22.36 9.12
C TYR A 564 -2.64 22.80 10.52
N ASN A 565 -2.27 22.03 11.55
CA ASN A 565 -2.64 22.33 12.94
C ASN A 565 -1.45 22.30 13.91
N GLY A 566 -0.24 22.37 13.41
CA GLY A 566 0.98 22.38 14.22
C GLY A 566 1.22 23.68 14.97
N PRO A 567 2.35 23.79 15.71
CA PRO A 567 2.70 25.00 16.44
C PRO A 567 2.80 26.20 15.51
N ALA A 568 2.31 27.34 15.97
CA ALA A 568 2.15 28.52 15.12
C ALA A 568 3.46 29.18 14.67
N SER A 569 4.61 28.91 15.31
CA SER A 569 5.86 29.63 15.02
C SER A 569 7.10 28.77 15.25
N PRO A 570 7.96 28.65 14.24
CA PRO A 570 7.70 28.96 12.84
C PRO A 570 6.90 27.84 12.17
N ALA A 571 5.78 28.16 11.55
CA ALA A 571 5.03 27.21 10.76
C ALA A 571 5.87 26.80 9.50
N PRO A 572 5.86 25.52 9.10
CA PRO A 572 6.55 25.11 7.88
C PRO A 572 5.91 25.80 6.66
N LYS A 573 6.74 26.09 5.67
CA LYS A 573 6.26 26.68 4.42
C LYS A 573 5.43 25.65 3.64
N ILE A 574 4.15 25.95 3.47
CA ILE A 574 3.26 25.19 2.60
C ILE A 574 3.48 25.67 1.16
N VAL A 575 3.83 24.75 0.27
CA VAL A 575 4.13 25.05 -1.13
C VAL A 575 3.11 24.43 -2.07
N PRO A 576 2.78 25.08 -3.21
CA PRO A 576 1.89 24.51 -4.20
C PRO A 576 2.47 23.23 -4.81
N VAL A 577 1.61 22.38 -5.36
CA VAL A 577 2.02 21.34 -6.32
C VAL A 577 2.66 22.06 -7.51
N LYS A 578 3.83 21.59 -8.00
CA LYS A 578 4.56 22.28 -9.05
C LYS A 578 5.22 21.36 -10.08
N ASN A 579 5.55 21.92 -11.25
CA ASN A 579 6.24 21.21 -12.32
C ASN A 579 5.52 19.91 -12.72
N VAL A 580 4.21 19.97 -12.95
CA VAL A 580 3.43 18.86 -13.46
C VAL A 580 3.27 19.04 -14.97
N THR A 581 3.59 18.01 -15.74
CA THR A 581 3.39 17.99 -17.19
C THR A 581 2.47 16.83 -17.57
N ILE A 582 1.40 17.13 -18.28
CA ILE A 582 0.50 16.16 -18.90
C ILE A 582 0.54 16.42 -20.39
N SER A 583 0.93 15.41 -21.19
CA SER A 583 1.12 15.60 -22.64
C SER A 583 0.58 14.45 -23.47
N ASP A 584 0.13 14.76 -24.67
CA ASP A 584 -0.29 13.79 -25.68
C ASP A 584 -1.34 12.79 -25.15
N CYS A 585 -2.35 13.30 -24.42
CA CYS A 585 -3.38 12.51 -23.76
C CYS A 585 -4.75 12.77 -24.38
N ASP A 586 -5.56 11.72 -24.51
CA ASP A 586 -7.01 11.81 -24.72
C ASP A 586 -7.70 11.26 -23.47
N LEU A 587 -8.26 12.15 -22.65
CA LEU A 587 -8.93 11.82 -21.38
C LEU A 587 -10.42 11.57 -21.55
N GLY A 588 -10.88 11.44 -22.79
CA GLY A 588 -12.24 11.09 -23.14
C GLY A 588 -13.27 12.18 -22.83
N ASN A 589 -14.49 11.76 -22.52
CA ASN A 589 -15.64 12.64 -22.34
C ASN A 589 -16.14 12.59 -20.88
N PRO A 590 -15.73 13.51 -19.99
CA PRO A 590 -16.20 13.53 -18.61
C PRO A 590 -17.66 13.95 -18.49
N VAL A 591 -18.36 13.44 -17.46
CA VAL A 591 -19.75 13.82 -17.14
C VAL A 591 -19.85 15.29 -16.78
N ASN A 592 -18.92 15.79 -15.97
CA ASN A 592 -18.87 17.18 -15.53
C ASN A 592 -18.26 18.06 -16.63
N LYS A 593 -19.11 18.49 -17.57
CA LYS A 593 -18.69 19.30 -18.71
C LYS A 593 -18.36 20.75 -18.34
N GLU A 594 -18.96 21.27 -17.25
CA GLU A 594 -18.71 22.64 -16.79
C GLU A 594 -17.35 22.77 -16.12
N ASN A 595 -16.99 21.75 -15.32
CA ASN A 595 -15.72 21.70 -14.59
C ASN A 595 -15.01 20.37 -14.83
N PRO A 596 -14.55 20.10 -16.07
CA PRO A 596 -13.89 18.82 -16.39
C PRO A 596 -12.51 18.69 -15.71
N MET A 597 -11.98 19.81 -15.23
CA MET A 597 -10.73 19.89 -14.46
C MET A 597 -10.95 20.77 -13.23
N TYR A 598 -10.44 20.34 -12.07
CA TYR A 598 -10.39 21.12 -10.84
C TYR A 598 -8.95 21.35 -10.41
N LEU A 599 -8.59 22.62 -10.16
CA LEU A 599 -7.22 23.01 -9.80
C LEU A 599 -7.26 23.93 -8.58
N PHE A 600 -6.46 23.60 -7.56
CA PHE A 600 -6.27 24.42 -6.36
C PHE A 600 -4.81 24.32 -5.90
N ASN A 601 -4.20 25.44 -5.57
CA ASN A 601 -2.83 25.57 -5.08
C ASN A 601 -1.82 24.77 -5.91
N VAL A 602 -1.79 25.04 -7.20
CA VAL A 602 -0.88 24.44 -8.19
C VAL A 602 -0.13 25.53 -8.95
N LYS A 603 1.14 25.25 -9.24
CA LYS A 603 2.02 26.14 -10.02
C LYS A 603 2.69 25.36 -11.15
N ASP A 604 2.73 25.97 -12.35
CA ASP A 604 3.38 25.42 -13.53
C ASP A 604 2.85 24.00 -13.92
N LEU A 605 1.50 23.85 -13.95
CA LEU A 605 0.84 22.71 -14.59
C LEU A 605 0.84 22.94 -16.10
N VAL A 606 1.63 22.18 -16.82
CA VAL A 606 1.73 22.23 -18.29
C VAL A 606 0.83 21.17 -18.91
N LEU A 607 -0.16 21.62 -19.68
CA LEU A 607 -0.95 20.78 -20.57
C LEU A 607 -0.44 20.96 -21.99
N LYS A 608 -0.03 19.88 -22.65
CA LYS A 608 0.48 19.91 -24.02
C LYS A 608 -0.23 18.81 -24.83
N ASN A 609 -1.04 19.22 -25.81
CA ASN A 609 -1.85 18.31 -26.61
C ASN A 609 -2.71 17.36 -25.75
N VAL A 610 -3.45 17.93 -24.78
CA VAL A 610 -4.37 17.19 -23.90
C VAL A 610 -5.80 17.41 -24.35
N ARG A 611 -6.48 16.35 -24.76
CA ARG A 611 -7.88 16.37 -25.18
C ARG A 611 -8.80 15.99 -24.01
N VAL A 612 -9.83 16.81 -23.76
CA VAL A 612 -10.90 16.56 -22.77
C VAL A 612 -12.22 16.99 -23.36
N GLY A 613 -13.19 16.12 -23.47
CA GLY A 613 -14.52 16.44 -24.01
C GLY A 613 -14.47 17.05 -25.41
N GLY A 614 -13.54 16.64 -26.26
CA GLY A 614 -13.33 17.19 -27.61
C GLY A 614 -12.46 18.45 -27.67
N THR A 615 -12.21 19.14 -26.56
CA THR A 615 -11.34 20.34 -26.49
C THR A 615 -9.89 19.95 -26.29
N VAL A 616 -8.98 20.53 -27.08
CA VAL A 616 -7.53 20.33 -26.93
C VAL A 616 -6.91 21.49 -26.15
N TYR A 617 -6.19 21.16 -25.10
CA TYR A 617 -5.49 22.11 -24.23
C TYR A 617 -4.00 22.13 -24.51
N ASN A 618 -3.47 23.35 -24.77
CA ASN A 618 -2.05 23.66 -24.91
C ASN A 618 -1.78 24.92 -24.09
N LYS A 619 -1.55 24.76 -22.78
CA LYS A 619 -1.37 25.92 -21.87
C LYS A 619 -0.66 25.54 -20.59
N THR A 620 -0.08 26.53 -19.94
CA THR A 620 0.46 26.44 -18.57
C THR A 620 -0.51 27.10 -17.61
N LEU A 621 -0.79 26.44 -16.50
CA LEU A 621 -1.77 26.88 -15.49
C LEU A 621 -1.08 27.04 -14.13
N SER A 622 -1.42 28.09 -13.41
CA SER A 622 -1.06 28.32 -12.01
C SER A 622 -2.26 28.93 -11.30
N VAL A 623 -2.65 28.33 -10.17
CA VAL A 623 -3.85 28.71 -9.43
C VAL A 623 -3.55 28.72 -7.94
#